data_436ad97486d59dd72a40a74785d2b647
#
_entry.id   436ad97486d59dd72a40a74785d2b647
#
_cell.length_a   1.000
_cell.length_b   1.000
_cell.length_c   1.000
_cell.angle_alpha   90.00
_cell.angle_beta   90.00
_cell.angle_gamma   90.00
#
_symmetry.space_group_name_H-M   'P 1'
#
loop_
_entity.id
_entity.type
_entity.pdbx_description
1 polymer ?
#
loop_
_entity_poly.entity_id
_entity_poly.type
_entity_poly.pdbx_seq_one_letter_code
_entity_poly.pdbx_strand_id
1 'polypeptide(L)'
;MKQSNLLIPDLQRMLGEKITEESQRFLVKSGFLGSFQDNQYVFLPLAMRVIENIKNIVTEELEKLSAVEFQLPVQSSLHAEEYLSTLLLKEPENLQNNTSMQLYQIQTALIANQKKAGHFLTNFESTYLDAFSFHETSVSLSENYHRYEQLFRRILARCDLQFQSVIALNKETNQQDTKEIIADSPEGDEHYCASSESDYRAKIEVATRLCSGKKSHASYLPLVKKTFAENIEEAQGQWLKSYFLRAGKQPIVLFLRQEDQLNLAKVTNFFKQKVVQVKPKEIEKYFGQAREMLDVWNLPQEVTYLGDLEVEFLTNTKMIAPHSEQEYYENINPLRDFPNVAFADFCFVKEGDPSPDGQGVLIFKKG
;
A
#
# COMPACT_ATOMS: atom_id res chain seq x y z
N MET A 1 -43.74 5.60 4.74
CA MET A 1 -43.64 6.96 4.19
C MET A 1 -44.51 7.02 2.94
N LYS A 2 -45.33 8.05 2.76
CA LYS A 2 -46.12 8.18 1.52
C LYS A 2 -45.19 8.71 0.42
N GLN A 3 -45.31 8.20 -0.80
CA GLN A 3 -44.50 8.62 -1.96
C GLN A 3 -44.63 10.14 -2.23
N SER A 4 -45.81 10.73 -1.91
CA SER A 4 -46.03 12.18 -1.99
C SER A 4 -45.18 13.04 -1.05
N ASN A 5 -44.51 12.44 -0.07
CA ASN A 5 -43.68 13.14 0.92
C ASN A 5 -42.18 12.99 0.59
N LEU A 6 -41.83 12.32 -0.53
CA LEU A 6 -40.45 12.23 -1.01
C LEU A 6 -40.10 13.52 -1.76
N LEU A 7 -39.03 14.16 -1.36
CA LEU A 7 -38.43 15.24 -2.11
C LEU A 7 -37.74 14.63 -3.34
N ILE A 8 -38.41 14.63 -4.47
CA ILE A 8 -37.88 14.17 -5.75
C ILE A 8 -37.58 15.43 -6.56
N PRO A 9 -36.30 15.71 -6.86
CA PRO A 9 -35.94 16.90 -7.65
C PRO A 9 -36.49 16.83 -9.07
N ASP A 10 -36.77 17.98 -9.67
CA ASP A 10 -37.13 18.07 -11.07
C ASP A 10 -35.91 17.71 -11.93
N LEU A 11 -35.93 16.53 -12.52
CA LEU A 11 -34.89 15.94 -13.32
C LEU A 11 -34.44 16.80 -14.53
N GLN A 12 -35.37 17.60 -15.09
CA GLN A 12 -35.07 18.43 -16.28
C GLN A 12 -34.15 19.62 -15.91
N ARG A 13 -34.28 20.16 -14.71
CA ARG A 13 -33.42 21.26 -14.24
C ARG A 13 -32.01 20.80 -13.85
N MET A 14 -31.86 19.56 -13.38
CA MET A 14 -30.58 19.02 -12.90
C MET A 14 -29.71 18.42 -14.01
N LEU A 15 -30.29 18.07 -15.16
CA LEU A 15 -29.57 17.51 -16.31
C LEU A 15 -28.71 18.52 -17.08
N GLY A 16 -28.76 19.80 -16.72
CA GLY A 16 -27.90 20.85 -17.30
C GLY A 16 -26.46 20.83 -16.82
N GLU A 17 -26.16 20.15 -15.72
CA GLU A 17 -24.82 19.99 -15.19
C GLU A 17 -24.12 18.79 -15.84
N LYS A 18 -22.88 18.97 -16.26
CA LYS A 18 -22.03 17.92 -16.84
C LYS A 18 -21.59 16.92 -15.76
N ILE A 19 -22.51 16.03 -15.34
CA ILE A 19 -22.15 14.89 -14.51
C ILE A 19 -21.45 13.88 -15.40
N THR A 20 -20.16 13.70 -15.21
CA THR A 20 -19.30 12.82 -16.01
C THR A 20 -19.42 11.35 -15.62
N GLU A 21 -19.68 11.07 -14.35
CA GLU A 21 -19.74 9.71 -13.80
C GLU A 21 -21.14 9.11 -13.94
N GLU A 22 -21.21 7.87 -14.40
CA GLU A 22 -22.46 7.16 -14.63
C GLU A 22 -23.20 6.86 -13.33
N SER A 23 -22.47 6.45 -12.29
CA SER A 23 -22.99 6.18 -10.95
C SER A 23 -23.64 7.41 -10.33
N GLN A 24 -23.00 8.58 -10.40
CA GLN A 24 -23.56 9.84 -9.91
C GLN A 24 -24.83 10.22 -10.67
N ARG A 25 -24.79 10.11 -12.00
CA ARG A 25 -25.95 10.38 -12.86
C ARG A 25 -27.12 9.51 -12.49
N PHE A 26 -26.86 8.24 -12.19
CA PHE A 26 -27.90 7.30 -11.76
C PHE A 26 -28.50 7.71 -10.41
N LEU A 27 -27.69 8.03 -9.40
CA LEU A 27 -28.14 8.44 -8.07
C LEU A 27 -28.94 9.74 -8.10
N VAL A 28 -28.55 10.71 -8.93
CA VAL A 28 -29.30 11.95 -9.11
C VAL A 28 -30.64 11.66 -9.80
N LYS A 29 -30.66 10.88 -10.88
CA LYS A 29 -31.89 10.49 -11.58
C LYS A 29 -32.87 9.71 -10.73
N SER A 30 -32.35 8.91 -9.81
CA SER A 30 -33.17 8.08 -8.91
C SER A 30 -33.65 8.81 -7.67
N GLY A 31 -33.33 10.11 -7.49
CA GLY A 31 -33.75 10.91 -6.36
C GLY A 31 -33.02 10.59 -5.05
N PHE A 32 -31.82 10.06 -5.11
CA PHE A 32 -30.94 9.85 -3.94
C PHE A 32 -30.09 11.07 -3.66
N LEU A 33 -29.58 11.72 -4.72
CA LEU A 33 -28.74 12.90 -4.61
C LEU A 33 -29.44 14.12 -5.22
N GLY A 34 -29.26 15.28 -4.59
CA GLY A 34 -29.58 16.59 -5.13
C GLY A 34 -28.28 17.37 -5.37
N SER A 35 -28.19 18.12 -6.45
CA SER A 35 -27.10 19.07 -6.68
C SER A 35 -27.44 20.37 -5.95
N PHE A 36 -26.43 20.95 -5.24
CA PHE A 36 -26.60 22.21 -4.52
C PHE A 36 -25.81 23.35 -5.15
N GLN A 37 -24.54 23.10 -5.46
CA GLN A 37 -23.62 24.02 -6.17
C GLN A 37 -22.61 23.17 -6.93
N ASP A 38 -21.76 23.77 -7.74
CA ASP A 38 -20.71 23.09 -8.51
C ASP A 38 -20.01 22.02 -7.68
N ASN A 39 -20.24 20.75 -8.01
CA ASN A 39 -19.70 19.57 -7.37
C ASN A 39 -20.09 19.35 -5.87
N GLN A 40 -21.14 20.00 -5.37
CA GLN A 40 -21.69 19.72 -4.04
C GLN A 40 -23.02 18.99 -4.16
N TYR A 41 -23.15 17.89 -3.42
CA TYR A 41 -24.33 17.04 -3.43
C TYR A 41 -24.99 17.02 -2.04
N VAL A 42 -26.31 16.96 -2.06
CA VAL A 42 -27.16 16.81 -0.87
C VAL A 42 -27.76 15.41 -0.89
N PHE A 43 -27.63 14.69 0.22
CA PHE A 43 -28.34 13.42 0.40
C PHE A 43 -29.83 13.67 0.58
N LEU A 44 -30.64 13.18 -0.33
CA LEU A 44 -32.09 13.29 -0.28
C LEU A 44 -32.69 12.20 0.65
N PRO A 45 -33.97 12.27 1.01
CA PRO A 45 -34.58 11.36 1.98
C PRO A 45 -34.42 9.88 1.66
N LEU A 46 -34.33 9.48 0.38
CA LEU A 46 -34.06 8.08 -0.02
C LEU A 46 -32.63 7.67 0.33
N ALA A 47 -31.64 8.53 0.04
CA ALA A 47 -30.25 8.27 0.42
C ALA A 47 -30.08 8.17 1.94
N MET A 48 -30.72 9.08 2.70
CA MET A 48 -30.67 9.04 4.17
C MET A 48 -31.20 7.73 4.73
N ARG A 49 -32.23 7.15 4.13
CA ARG A 49 -32.74 5.82 4.54
C ARG A 49 -31.75 4.71 4.27
N VAL A 50 -31.03 4.77 3.14
CA VAL A 50 -29.97 3.79 2.83
C VAL A 50 -28.83 3.91 3.83
N ILE A 51 -28.38 5.13 4.11
CA ILE A 51 -27.33 5.39 5.11
C ILE A 51 -27.73 4.84 6.48
N GLU A 52 -28.98 5.09 6.91
CA GLU A 52 -29.48 4.59 8.20
C GLU A 52 -29.56 3.06 8.22
N ASN A 53 -30.00 2.43 7.15
CA ASN A 53 -30.00 0.98 7.04
C ASN A 53 -28.58 0.39 7.12
N ILE A 54 -27.61 1.03 6.47
CA ILE A 54 -26.20 0.61 6.54
C ILE A 54 -25.68 0.73 7.99
N LYS A 55 -25.96 1.86 8.66
CA LYS A 55 -25.60 2.03 10.08
C LYS A 55 -26.20 0.94 10.96
N ASN A 56 -27.47 0.60 10.77
CA ASN A 56 -28.14 -0.47 11.51
C ASN A 56 -27.45 -1.82 11.27
N ILE A 57 -27.12 -2.16 10.01
CA ILE A 57 -26.38 -3.38 9.67
C ILE A 57 -25.03 -3.42 10.42
N VAL A 58 -24.29 -2.31 10.41
CA VAL A 58 -23.00 -2.18 11.09
C VAL A 58 -23.14 -2.40 12.58
N THR A 59 -24.08 -1.70 13.23
CA THR A 59 -24.35 -1.81 14.66
C THR A 59 -24.74 -3.24 15.07
N GLU A 60 -25.66 -3.86 14.34
CA GLU A 60 -26.06 -5.24 14.60
C GLU A 60 -24.90 -6.25 14.50
N GLU A 61 -23.97 -6.06 13.57
CA GLU A 61 -22.80 -6.95 13.46
C GLU A 61 -21.79 -6.69 14.57
N LEU A 62 -21.59 -5.44 14.99
CA LEU A 62 -20.72 -5.07 16.12
C LEU A 62 -21.26 -5.57 17.46
N GLU A 63 -22.57 -5.51 17.68
CA GLU A 63 -23.22 -6.05 18.87
C GLU A 63 -22.99 -7.56 19.03
N LYS A 64 -22.91 -8.32 17.93
CA LYS A 64 -22.57 -9.76 17.95
C LYS A 64 -21.14 -10.02 18.45
N LEU A 65 -20.24 -9.04 18.37
CA LEU A 65 -18.90 -9.08 18.93
C LEU A 65 -18.86 -8.53 20.37
N SER A 66 -20.01 -8.12 20.93
CA SER A 66 -20.10 -7.43 22.24
C SER A 66 -19.30 -6.11 22.24
N ALA A 67 -19.18 -5.45 21.11
CA ALA A 67 -18.57 -4.14 21.03
C ALA A 67 -19.50 -3.08 21.62
N VAL A 68 -18.94 -2.12 22.35
CA VAL A 68 -19.68 -1.05 23.03
C VAL A 68 -19.47 0.26 22.30
N GLU A 69 -20.56 0.99 22.07
CA GLU A 69 -20.51 2.31 21.43
C GLU A 69 -19.96 3.36 22.41
N PHE A 70 -19.10 4.21 21.91
CA PHE A 70 -18.59 5.38 22.62
C PHE A 70 -18.52 6.59 21.68
N GLN A 71 -18.29 7.77 22.17
CA GLN A 71 -18.16 8.97 21.35
C GLN A 71 -17.01 9.84 21.82
N LEU A 72 -16.06 10.13 20.94
CA LEU A 72 -15.05 11.15 21.15
C LEU A 72 -15.47 12.47 20.48
N PRO A 73 -15.02 13.61 21.01
CA PRO A 73 -15.12 14.88 20.30
C PRO A 73 -14.40 14.81 18.95
N VAL A 74 -14.98 15.38 17.90
CA VAL A 74 -14.45 15.32 16.51
C VAL A 74 -12.98 15.75 16.42
N GLN A 75 -12.55 16.71 17.23
CA GLN A 75 -11.14 17.16 17.27
C GLN A 75 -10.17 16.12 17.86
N SER A 76 -10.67 15.17 18.66
CA SER A 76 -9.86 14.13 19.32
C SER A 76 -9.82 12.83 18.53
N SER A 77 -10.59 12.71 17.46
CA SER A 77 -10.68 11.47 16.67
C SER A 77 -9.38 11.07 15.98
N LEU A 78 -8.53 12.06 15.65
CA LEU A 78 -7.20 11.82 15.04
C LEU A 78 -6.21 11.10 15.99
N HIS A 79 -6.48 11.09 17.30
CA HIS A 79 -5.67 10.46 18.34
C HIS A 79 -6.51 9.52 19.21
N ALA A 80 -7.58 8.96 18.66
CA ALA A 80 -8.52 8.10 19.39
C ALA A 80 -7.83 6.93 20.07
N GLU A 81 -6.91 6.26 19.38
CA GLU A 81 -6.17 5.11 19.89
C GLU A 81 -5.29 5.49 21.08
N GLU A 82 -4.54 6.59 20.99
CA GLU A 82 -3.69 7.09 22.08
C GLU A 82 -4.52 7.53 23.29
N TYR A 83 -5.63 8.22 23.05
CA TYR A 83 -6.54 8.65 24.12
C TYR A 83 -7.16 7.46 24.85
N LEU A 84 -7.71 6.49 24.11
CA LEU A 84 -8.32 5.29 24.69
C LEU A 84 -7.29 4.43 25.44
N SER A 85 -6.10 4.24 24.89
CA SER A 85 -5.01 3.54 25.55
C SER A 85 -4.63 4.21 26.86
N THR A 86 -4.54 5.53 26.89
CA THR A 86 -4.25 6.32 28.10
C THR A 86 -5.36 6.18 29.14
N LEU A 87 -6.63 6.20 28.72
CA LEU A 87 -7.78 6.04 29.60
C LEU A 87 -7.79 4.66 30.25
N LEU A 88 -7.57 3.61 29.46
CA LEU A 88 -7.54 2.21 29.93
C LEU A 88 -6.36 1.93 30.88
N LEU A 89 -5.19 2.54 30.64
CA LEU A 89 -4.03 2.44 31.53
C LEU A 89 -4.26 3.12 32.88
N LYS A 90 -5.13 4.13 32.95
CA LYS A 90 -5.49 4.81 34.21
C LYS A 90 -6.51 4.01 35.04
N GLU A 91 -7.28 3.13 34.39
CA GLU A 91 -8.30 2.32 35.04
C GLU A 91 -8.12 0.82 34.71
N PRO A 92 -7.02 0.20 35.19
CA PRO A 92 -6.69 -1.18 34.83
C PRO A 92 -7.72 -2.20 35.31
N GLU A 93 -8.57 -1.87 36.30
CA GLU A 93 -9.63 -2.76 36.78
C GLU A 93 -10.67 -3.08 35.71
N ASN A 94 -10.87 -2.20 34.74
CA ASN A 94 -11.78 -2.42 33.62
C ASN A 94 -11.26 -3.48 32.63
N LEU A 95 -9.95 -3.68 32.55
CA LEU A 95 -9.32 -4.74 31.75
C LEU A 95 -9.19 -6.06 32.52
N GLN A 96 -9.03 -6.02 33.84
CA GLN A 96 -8.83 -7.23 34.65
C GLN A 96 -10.04 -8.18 34.67
N ASN A 97 -11.24 -7.68 34.40
CA ASN A 97 -12.46 -8.47 34.35
C ASN A 97 -12.81 -8.99 32.94
N ASN A 98 -12.15 -8.51 31.89
CA ASN A 98 -12.43 -8.91 30.52
C ASN A 98 -11.11 -9.11 29.77
N THR A 99 -10.88 -10.30 29.24
CA THR A 99 -9.69 -10.65 28.42
C THR A 99 -9.55 -9.81 27.16
N SER A 100 -10.60 -9.11 26.77
CA SER A 100 -10.60 -8.14 25.67
C SER A 100 -11.72 -7.12 25.84
N MET A 101 -11.45 -5.87 25.46
CA MET A 101 -12.43 -4.79 25.38
C MET A 101 -12.58 -4.35 23.94
N GLN A 102 -13.80 -4.18 23.47
CA GLN A 102 -14.11 -3.76 22.10
C GLN A 102 -14.98 -2.53 22.13
N LEU A 103 -14.52 -1.48 21.47
CA LEU A 103 -15.16 -0.16 21.42
C LEU A 103 -15.36 0.26 19.98
N TYR A 104 -16.44 0.96 19.68
CA TYR A 104 -16.64 1.56 18.37
C TYR A 104 -17.34 2.91 18.45
N GLN A 105 -17.15 3.74 17.44
CA GLN A 105 -17.90 4.97 17.21
C GLN A 105 -18.27 5.11 15.74
N ILE A 106 -19.44 5.66 15.48
CA ILE A 106 -19.87 6.09 14.14
C ILE A 106 -19.94 7.62 14.16
N GLN A 107 -19.08 8.26 13.43
CA GLN A 107 -18.97 9.72 13.42
C GLN A 107 -18.92 10.30 12.01
N THR A 108 -19.35 11.54 11.89
CA THR A 108 -19.18 12.32 10.67
C THR A 108 -18.00 13.27 10.86
N ALA A 109 -17.02 13.21 9.97
CA ALA A 109 -15.84 14.04 10.01
C ALA A 109 -15.59 14.76 8.68
N LEU A 110 -14.93 15.92 8.75
CA LEU A 110 -14.51 16.67 7.57
C LEU A 110 -13.29 16.01 6.93
N ILE A 111 -13.34 15.80 5.62
CA ILE A 111 -12.19 15.28 4.86
C ILE A 111 -11.27 16.44 4.50
N ALA A 112 -10.05 16.45 5.04
CA ALA A 112 -9.06 17.49 4.78
C ALA A 112 -8.41 17.43 3.37
N ASN A 113 -8.54 16.32 2.64
CA ASN A 113 -7.84 16.12 1.37
C ASN A 113 -8.73 16.40 0.16
N GLN A 114 -8.65 17.62 -0.35
CA GLN A 114 -9.37 18.12 -1.55
C GLN A 114 -8.81 17.64 -2.89
N LYS A 115 -7.95 16.63 -2.96
CA LYS A 115 -7.25 16.28 -4.22
C LYS A 115 -8.11 15.68 -5.32
N LYS A 116 -9.38 15.34 -5.06
CA LYS A 116 -10.30 14.74 -6.03
C LYS A 116 -11.62 15.52 -6.06
N ALA A 117 -11.55 16.77 -6.47
CA ALA A 117 -12.77 17.54 -6.74
C ALA A 117 -13.53 16.88 -7.90
N GLY A 118 -14.77 16.45 -7.66
CA GLY A 118 -15.65 15.91 -8.69
C GLY A 118 -16.44 14.66 -8.33
N HIS A 119 -16.01 13.88 -7.34
CA HIS A 119 -16.77 12.71 -6.89
C HIS A 119 -17.74 13.08 -5.76
N PHE A 120 -18.95 12.54 -5.76
CA PHE A 120 -19.92 12.77 -4.66
C PHE A 120 -19.40 12.25 -3.31
N LEU A 121 -18.45 11.30 -3.32
CA LEU A 121 -17.76 10.79 -2.14
C LEU A 121 -16.72 11.79 -1.57
N THR A 122 -16.41 12.86 -2.29
CA THR A 122 -15.51 13.92 -1.84
C THR A 122 -16.24 15.12 -1.26
N ASN A 123 -17.52 14.96 -0.90
CA ASN A 123 -18.18 15.92 -0.02
C ASN A 123 -17.28 16.16 1.18
N PHE A 124 -17.24 17.40 1.67
CA PHE A 124 -16.41 17.82 2.81
C PHE A 124 -16.65 16.99 4.08
N GLU A 125 -17.71 16.21 4.12
CA GLU A 125 -18.13 15.39 5.24
C GLU A 125 -18.29 13.91 4.81
N SER A 126 -17.69 13.00 5.59
CA SER A 126 -17.91 11.56 5.46
C SER A 126 -18.25 10.93 6.79
N THR A 127 -19.11 9.91 6.77
CA THR A 127 -19.40 9.11 7.95
C THR A 127 -18.41 7.95 8.02
N TYR A 128 -17.74 7.83 9.16
CA TYR A 128 -16.73 6.81 9.44
C TYR A 128 -17.19 5.90 10.58
N LEU A 129 -16.81 4.64 10.48
CA LEU A 129 -16.80 3.71 11.60
C LEU A 129 -15.34 3.55 12.06
N ASP A 130 -15.08 3.89 13.31
CA ASP A 130 -13.83 3.56 13.99
C ASP A 130 -14.11 2.47 15.02
N ALA A 131 -13.37 1.37 14.96
CA ALA A 131 -13.50 0.28 15.90
C ALA A 131 -12.14 -0.06 16.49
N PHE A 132 -12.08 -0.19 17.81
CA PHE A 132 -10.87 -0.44 18.59
C PHE A 132 -11.04 -1.70 19.43
N SER A 133 -9.97 -2.49 19.55
CA SER A 133 -9.95 -3.62 20.46
C SER A 133 -8.66 -3.65 21.27
N PHE A 134 -8.79 -3.93 22.56
CA PHE A 134 -7.68 -3.98 23.51
C PHE A 134 -7.58 -5.38 24.07
N HIS A 135 -6.37 -5.93 24.14
CA HIS A 135 -6.11 -7.33 24.47
C HIS A 135 -4.94 -7.47 25.41
N GLU A 136 -5.01 -8.43 26.32
CA GLU A 136 -3.91 -8.76 27.23
C GLU A 136 -2.82 -9.62 26.55
N THR A 137 -3.18 -10.38 25.50
CA THR A 137 -2.27 -11.31 24.83
C THR A 137 -2.32 -11.15 23.32
N SER A 138 -1.18 -11.44 22.67
CA SER A 138 -1.10 -11.45 21.19
C SER A 138 -1.99 -12.51 20.55
N VAL A 139 -2.27 -13.61 21.26
CA VAL A 139 -3.19 -14.66 20.76
C VAL A 139 -4.60 -14.12 20.71
N SER A 140 -5.09 -13.50 21.79
CA SER A 140 -6.41 -12.87 21.82
C SER A 140 -6.54 -11.76 20.76
N LEU A 141 -5.49 -10.96 20.55
CA LEU A 141 -5.45 -9.95 19.51
C LEU A 141 -5.61 -10.57 18.10
N SER A 142 -4.84 -11.63 17.81
CA SER A 142 -4.89 -12.31 16.51
C SER A 142 -6.27 -12.92 16.23
N GLU A 143 -6.85 -13.60 17.21
CA GLU A 143 -8.19 -14.17 17.09
C GLU A 143 -9.25 -13.10 16.83
N ASN A 144 -9.15 -11.98 17.56
CA ASN A 144 -10.09 -10.89 17.40
C ASN A 144 -9.93 -10.16 16.05
N TYR A 145 -8.69 -10.02 15.55
CA TYR A 145 -8.44 -9.49 14.21
C TYR A 145 -9.18 -10.30 13.14
N HIS A 146 -9.13 -11.63 13.21
CA HIS A 146 -9.89 -12.49 12.31
C HIS A 146 -11.42 -12.34 12.47
N ARG A 147 -11.92 -12.14 13.69
CA ARG A 147 -13.35 -11.87 13.91
C ARG A 147 -13.79 -10.57 13.28
N TYR A 148 -12.99 -9.51 13.37
CA TYR A 148 -13.26 -8.23 12.68
C TYR A 148 -13.20 -8.37 11.15
N GLU A 149 -12.24 -9.12 10.61
CA GLU A 149 -12.22 -9.41 9.18
C GLU A 149 -13.53 -10.07 8.71
N GLN A 150 -13.99 -11.08 9.46
CA GLN A 150 -15.27 -11.74 9.16
C GLN A 150 -16.48 -10.81 9.38
N LEU A 151 -16.42 -9.91 10.37
CA LEU A 151 -17.48 -8.92 10.61
C LEU A 151 -17.62 -8.01 9.37
N PHE A 152 -16.54 -7.42 8.90
CA PHE A 152 -16.57 -6.56 7.72
C PHE A 152 -17.05 -7.31 6.47
N ARG A 153 -16.62 -8.56 6.29
CA ARG A 153 -17.13 -9.42 5.21
C ARG A 153 -18.67 -9.59 5.29
N ARG A 154 -19.21 -9.83 6.49
CA ARG A 154 -20.67 -9.96 6.67
C ARG A 154 -21.42 -8.64 6.42
N ILE A 155 -20.88 -7.52 6.90
CA ILE A 155 -21.46 -6.18 6.66
C ILE A 155 -21.59 -5.94 5.15
N LEU A 156 -20.50 -6.14 4.40
CA LEU A 156 -20.47 -5.90 2.96
C LEU A 156 -21.37 -6.86 2.19
N ALA A 157 -21.39 -8.15 2.59
CA ALA A 157 -22.30 -9.13 2.00
C ALA A 157 -23.78 -8.79 2.25
N ARG A 158 -24.13 -8.26 3.44
CA ARG A 158 -25.49 -7.77 3.75
C ARG A 158 -25.85 -6.50 2.96
N CYS A 159 -24.84 -5.74 2.52
CA CYS A 159 -25.01 -4.61 1.61
C CYS A 159 -25.01 -5.03 0.12
N ASP A 160 -24.97 -6.32 -0.17
CA ASP A 160 -24.93 -6.90 -1.53
C ASP A 160 -23.71 -6.43 -2.35
N LEU A 161 -22.57 -6.22 -1.67
CA LEU A 161 -21.32 -5.83 -2.31
C LEU A 161 -20.43 -7.04 -2.53
N GLN A 162 -19.87 -7.15 -3.73
CA GLN A 162 -18.75 -8.05 -4.02
C GLN A 162 -17.44 -7.38 -3.66
N PHE A 163 -16.59 -8.05 -2.91
CA PHE A 163 -15.38 -7.46 -2.36
C PHE A 163 -14.24 -8.48 -2.27
N GLN A 164 -13.02 -7.94 -2.19
CA GLN A 164 -11.78 -8.70 -2.01
C GLN A 164 -11.03 -8.19 -0.78
N SER A 165 -10.40 -9.10 -0.03
CA SER A 165 -9.47 -8.74 1.04
C SER A 165 -8.07 -8.66 0.45
N VAL A 166 -7.43 -7.52 0.59
CA VAL A 166 -6.16 -7.18 -0.07
C VAL A 166 -5.12 -6.85 1.01
N ILE A 167 -3.95 -7.48 0.93
CA ILE A 167 -2.82 -7.16 1.81
C ILE A 167 -2.38 -5.72 1.52
N ALA A 168 -2.23 -4.93 2.56
CA ALA A 168 -1.89 -3.53 2.47
C ALA A 168 -0.71 -3.16 3.38
N LEU A 169 -0.17 -1.96 3.20
CA LEU A 169 0.88 -1.41 4.04
C LEU A 169 0.25 -0.60 5.17
N ASN A 170 0.64 -0.88 6.40
CA ASN A 170 0.37 0.02 7.50
C ASN A 170 1.21 1.29 7.30
N LYS A 171 0.56 2.42 7.08
CA LYS A 171 1.23 3.70 6.76
C LYS A 171 2.05 4.26 7.93
N GLU A 172 1.72 3.87 9.16
CA GLU A 172 2.40 4.35 10.37
C GLU A 172 3.64 3.49 10.69
N THR A 173 3.49 2.17 10.66
CA THR A 173 4.56 1.22 11.01
C THR A 173 5.40 0.79 9.80
N ASN A 174 4.94 1.01 8.57
CA ASN A 174 5.47 0.45 7.33
C ASN A 174 5.56 -1.09 7.34
N GLN A 175 4.67 -1.76 8.06
CA GLN A 175 4.58 -3.23 8.12
C GLN A 175 3.45 -3.74 7.23
N GLN A 176 3.59 -4.97 6.72
CA GLN A 176 2.60 -5.65 5.87
C GLN A 176 1.62 -6.48 6.73
N ASP A 177 1.11 -5.88 7.77
CA ASP A 177 0.20 -6.51 8.73
C ASP A 177 -1.26 -6.02 8.61
N THR A 178 -1.49 -5.16 7.64
CA THR A 178 -2.79 -4.53 7.40
C THR A 178 -3.49 -5.18 6.20
N LYS A 179 -4.81 -5.27 6.29
CA LYS A 179 -5.67 -5.66 5.17
C LYS A 179 -6.63 -4.53 4.83
N GLU A 180 -6.84 -4.31 3.56
CA GLU A 180 -7.90 -3.46 3.04
C GLU A 180 -8.96 -4.32 2.37
N ILE A 181 -10.22 -3.90 2.45
CA ILE A 181 -11.32 -4.56 1.76
C ILE A 181 -11.73 -3.67 0.61
N ILE A 182 -11.62 -4.18 -0.61
CA ILE A 182 -11.81 -3.44 -1.86
C ILE A 182 -12.95 -4.09 -2.64
N ALA A 183 -13.88 -3.30 -3.13
CA ALA A 183 -14.88 -3.72 -4.10
C ALA A 183 -14.34 -3.46 -5.51
N ASP A 184 -14.39 -4.48 -6.38
CA ASP A 184 -13.97 -4.35 -7.78
C ASP A 184 -14.86 -3.33 -8.49
N SER A 185 -14.27 -2.28 -9.06
CA SER A 185 -14.99 -1.24 -9.78
C SER A 185 -14.13 -0.63 -10.89
N PRO A 186 -14.65 -0.50 -12.11
CA PRO A 186 -13.94 0.19 -13.20
C PRO A 186 -13.77 1.69 -12.93
N GLU A 187 -14.63 2.28 -12.08
CA GLU A 187 -14.59 3.69 -11.67
C GLU A 187 -13.76 3.88 -10.38
N GLY A 188 -13.29 2.81 -9.73
CA GLY A 188 -12.50 2.85 -8.50
C GLY A 188 -11.16 3.57 -8.69
N ASP A 189 -10.59 4.04 -7.61
CA ASP A 189 -9.32 4.78 -7.60
C ASP A 189 -8.14 3.95 -7.13
N GLU A 190 -8.44 2.84 -6.46
CA GLU A 190 -7.44 2.01 -5.86
C GLU A 190 -6.95 0.94 -6.85
N HIS A 191 -5.63 0.75 -6.88
CA HIS A 191 -5.01 -0.29 -7.70
C HIS A 191 -4.41 -1.38 -6.81
N TYR A 192 -4.67 -2.63 -7.18
CA TYR A 192 -4.09 -3.78 -6.51
C TYR A 192 -3.73 -4.87 -7.51
N CYS A 193 -2.87 -5.79 -7.12
CA CYS A 193 -2.59 -6.98 -7.90
C CYS A 193 -3.26 -8.22 -7.29
N ALA A 194 -3.62 -9.15 -8.14
CA ALA A 194 -4.19 -10.44 -7.78
C ALA A 194 -3.49 -11.54 -8.54
N SER A 195 -3.42 -12.73 -7.95
CA SER A 195 -3.07 -13.93 -8.71
C SER A 195 -4.18 -14.30 -9.70
N SER A 196 -3.80 -14.79 -10.88
CA SER A 196 -4.75 -15.33 -11.86
C SER A 196 -5.39 -16.64 -11.44
N GLU A 197 -4.75 -17.39 -10.52
CA GLU A 197 -5.15 -18.77 -10.18
C GLU A 197 -5.33 -19.01 -8.69
N SER A 198 -4.94 -18.07 -7.81
CA SER A 198 -5.06 -18.21 -6.37
C SER A 198 -5.81 -17.05 -5.72
N ASP A 199 -5.97 -17.14 -4.39
CA ASP A 199 -6.57 -16.08 -3.57
C ASP A 199 -5.58 -14.98 -3.15
N TYR A 200 -4.34 -14.99 -3.67
CA TYR A 200 -3.38 -13.94 -3.38
C TYR A 200 -3.84 -12.59 -3.95
N ARG A 201 -3.91 -11.58 -3.07
CA ARG A 201 -4.24 -10.19 -3.43
C ARG A 201 -3.45 -9.23 -2.56
N ALA A 202 -2.82 -8.25 -3.16
CA ALA A 202 -2.04 -7.24 -2.44
C ALA A 202 -2.06 -5.89 -3.15
N LYS A 203 -1.98 -4.79 -2.39
CA LYS A 203 -1.67 -3.47 -2.95
C LYS A 203 -0.33 -3.52 -3.67
N ILE A 204 -0.17 -2.73 -4.73
CA ILE A 204 1.04 -2.76 -5.57
C ILE A 204 2.30 -2.45 -4.75
N GLU A 205 2.18 -1.60 -3.73
CA GLU A 205 3.30 -1.20 -2.86
C GLU A 205 3.85 -2.35 -2.00
N VAL A 206 3.01 -3.34 -1.70
CA VAL A 206 3.39 -4.48 -0.82
C VAL A 206 3.37 -5.81 -1.53
N ALA A 207 2.88 -5.84 -2.76
CA ALA A 207 2.80 -7.07 -3.54
C ALA A 207 4.17 -7.70 -3.72
N THR A 208 4.25 -9.00 -3.50
CA THR A 208 5.45 -9.81 -3.67
C THR A 208 5.33 -10.72 -4.87
N ARG A 209 6.48 -11.23 -5.34
CA ARG A 209 6.55 -12.15 -6.48
C ARG A 209 7.57 -13.25 -6.22
N LEU A 210 7.44 -14.37 -6.92
CA LEU A 210 8.52 -15.33 -7.04
C LEU A 210 9.52 -14.88 -8.10
N CYS A 211 10.73 -15.39 -7.98
CA CYS A 211 11.75 -15.21 -9.02
C CYS A 211 11.38 -16.01 -10.27
N SER A 212 11.48 -15.38 -11.43
CA SER A 212 11.35 -16.03 -12.74
C SER A 212 12.68 -16.52 -13.30
N GLY A 213 13.80 -16.05 -12.70
CA GLY A 213 15.15 -16.32 -13.15
C GLY A 213 15.54 -17.80 -13.01
N LYS A 214 16.33 -18.27 -13.97
CA LYS A 214 16.96 -19.61 -13.94
C LYS A 214 18.46 -19.43 -13.84
N LYS A 215 19.13 -20.27 -13.05
CA LYS A 215 20.59 -20.26 -12.96
C LYS A 215 21.20 -20.43 -14.36
N SER A 216 22.03 -19.48 -14.74
CA SER A 216 22.82 -19.58 -15.94
C SER A 216 23.98 -20.57 -15.70
N HIS A 217 24.25 -21.42 -16.68
CA HIS A 217 25.45 -22.29 -16.71
C HIS A 217 26.64 -21.63 -17.41
N ALA A 218 26.55 -20.33 -17.72
CA ALA A 218 27.62 -19.60 -18.35
C ALA A 218 28.83 -19.47 -17.43
N SER A 219 30.04 -19.65 -17.98
CA SER A 219 31.27 -19.40 -17.25
C SER A 219 31.44 -17.93 -16.93
N TYR A 220 31.91 -17.62 -15.73
CA TYR A 220 32.20 -16.25 -15.31
C TYR A 220 33.39 -15.69 -16.10
N LEU A 221 33.14 -14.61 -16.81
CA LEU A 221 34.17 -13.87 -17.51
C LEU A 221 34.86 -12.88 -16.54
N PRO A 222 36.12 -12.49 -16.81
CA PRO A 222 36.81 -11.46 -15.99
C PRO A 222 36.06 -10.13 -16.00
N LEU A 223 36.00 -9.49 -14.83
CA LEU A 223 35.44 -8.15 -14.69
C LEU A 223 36.29 -7.15 -15.48
N VAL A 224 35.68 -6.31 -16.30
CA VAL A 224 36.37 -5.32 -17.14
C VAL A 224 35.69 -3.97 -16.97
N LYS A 225 36.49 -2.91 -16.80
CA LYS A 225 36.02 -1.52 -16.87
C LYS A 225 36.20 -1.00 -18.29
N LYS A 226 35.16 -0.38 -18.84
CA LYS A 226 35.15 0.16 -20.19
C LYS A 226 34.62 1.60 -20.20
N THR A 227 34.95 2.33 -21.25
CA THR A 227 34.39 3.67 -21.53
C THR A 227 33.40 3.56 -22.69
N PHE A 228 32.28 4.27 -22.64
CA PHE A 228 31.32 4.31 -23.74
C PHE A 228 31.96 5.00 -24.96
N ALA A 229 31.87 4.36 -26.12
CA ALA A 229 32.13 5.00 -27.41
C ALA A 229 30.84 5.71 -27.82
N GLU A 230 30.86 6.99 -27.90
CA GLU A 230 29.85 8.00 -28.37
C GLU A 230 28.33 7.71 -28.26
N ASN A 231 27.85 6.46 -28.08
CA ASN A 231 26.42 6.14 -27.94
C ASN A 231 26.17 5.03 -26.92
N ILE A 232 25.43 5.36 -25.86
CA ILE A 232 25.01 4.43 -24.79
C ILE A 232 24.00 3.38 -25.29
N GLU A 233 23.28 3.62 -26.38
CA GLU A 233 22.19 2.79 -26.86
C GLU A 233 22.60 1.45 -27.47
N GLU A 234 23.86 1.24 -27.83
CA GLU A 234 24.32 0.04 -28.55
C GLU A 234 24.87 -1.10 -27.68
N ALA A 235 24.96 -0.92 -26.38
CA ALA A 235 25.47 -1.98 -25.51
C ALA A 235 24.41 -3.05 -25.23
N GLN A 236 24.25 -4.01 -26.13
CA GLN A 236 23.40 -5.19 -25.91
C GLN A 236 23.82 -5.94 -24.64
N GLY A 237 22.85 -6.47 -23.90
CA GLY A 237 23.07 -7.27 -22.68
C GLY A 237 22.21 -6.83 -21.49
N GLN A 238 22.34 -7.56 -20.40
CA GLN A 238 21.61 -7.28 -19.16
C GLN A 238 22.36 -6.23 -18.33
N TRP A 239 21.64 -5.21 -17.90
CA TRP A 239 22.19 -4.11 -17.13
C TRP A 239 21.70 -4.11 -15.70
N LEU A 240 22.60 -3.77 -14.77
CA LEU A 240 22.32 -3.52 -13.37
C LEU A 240 22.28 -2.01 -13.08
N LYS A 241 21.41 -1.64 -12.15
CA LYS A 241 21.40 -0.34 -11.47
C LYS A 241 21.86 -0.54 -10.03
N SER A 242 22.68 0.38 -9.53
CA SER A 242 23.03 0.45 -8.11
C SER A 242 22.30 1.60 -7.42
N TYR A 243 21.75 1.33 -6.25
CA TYR A 243 21.13 2.33 -5.39
C TYR A 243 21.89 2.45 -4.09
N PHE A 244 22.16 3.69 -3.67
CA PHE A 244 22.85 4.02 -2.43
C PHE A 244 21.80 4.43 -1.40
N LEU A 245 21.58 3.57 -0.41
CA LEU A 245 20.53 3.70 0.60
C LEU A 245 21.17 3.71 1.99
N ARG A 246 20.36 4.08 3.01
CA ARG A 246 20.73 3.88 4.42
C ARG A 246 19.53 3.50 5.27
N ALA A 247 19.75 2.62 6.23
CA ALA A 247 18.86 2.32 7.34
C ALA A 247 19.44 2.95 8.61
N GLY A 248 18.87 4.06 9.08
CA GLY A 248 19.50 4.84 10.14
C GLY A 248 20.91 5.32 9.75
N LYS A 249 21.96 4.76 10.37
CA LYS A 249 23.38 5.03 10.06
C LYS A 249 24.01 3.97 9.15
N GLN A 250 23.38 2.82 8.97
CA GLN A 250 23.91 1.70 8.20
C GLN A 250 23.84 1.98 6.70
N PRO A 251 24.97 2.02 5.96
CA PRO A 251 24.96 2.20 4.52
C PRO A 251 24.60 0.90 3.80
N ILE A 252 23.87 1.02 2.69
CA ILE A 252 23.38 -0.09 1.90
C ILE A 252 23.60 0.21 0.42
N VAL A 253 24.16 -0.74 -0.32
CA VAL A 253 24.18 -0.75 -1.79
C VAL A 253 23.22 -1.83 -2.24
N LEU A 254 22.23 -1.45 -3.04
CA LEU A 254 21.22 -2.36 -3.57
C LEU A 254 21.28 -2.40 -5.09
N PHE A 255 21.31 -3.62 -5.64
CA PHE A 255 21.36 -3.88 -7.08
C PHE A 255 20.03 -4.35 -7.62
N LEU A 256 19.59 -3.73 -8.71
CA LEU A 256 18.39 -4.11 -9.47
C LEU A 256 18.75 -4.28 -10.95
N ARG A 257 17.90 -4.99 -11.71
CA ARG A 257 17.98 -4.92 -13.16
C ARG A 257 17.60 -3.53 -13.65
N GLN A 258 18.11 -3.12 -14.80
CA GLN A 258 17.86 -1.80 -15.39
C GLN A 258 16.37 -1.51 -15.60
N GLU A 259 15.59 -2.53 -15.97
CA GLU A 259 14.16 -2.44 -16.24
C GLU A 259 13.28 -2.49 -14.99
N ASP A 260 13.84 -2.78 -13.81
CA ASP A 260 13.09 -2.88 -12.57
C ASP A 260 13.06 -1.54 -11.82
N GLN A 261 11.99 -1.32 -11.07
CA GLN A 261 11.78 -0.12 -10.26
C GLN A 261 11.90 -0.45 -8.77
N LEU A 262 12.73 0.32 -8.07
CA LEU A 262 12.95 0.16 -6.64
C LEU A 262 11.68 0.41 -5.83
N ASN A 263 11.36 -0.51 -4.92
CA ASN A 263 10.32 -0.37 -3.91
C ASN A 263 10.95 -0.17 -2.52
N LEU A 264 11.05 1.09 -2.08
CA LEU A 264 11.63 1.42 -0.77
C LEU A 264 10.83 0.88 0.42
N ALA A 265 9.53 0.63 0.26
CA ALA A 265 8.72 0.05 1.33
C ALA A 265 9.16 -1.39 1.63
N LYS A 266 9.46 -2.20 0.60
CA LYS A 266 9.99 -3.56 0.78
C LYS A 266 11.37 -3.56 1.46
N VAL A 267 12.25 -2.64 1.07
CA VAL A 267 13.57 -2.49 1.72
C VAL A 267 13.40 -2.06 3.18
N THR A 268 12.50 -1.13 3.47
CA THR A 268 12.16 -0.69 4.83
C THR A 268 11.63 -1.86 5.67
N ASN A 269 10.75 -2.68 5.10
CA ASN A 269 10.21 -3.86 5.77
C ASN A 269 11.29 -4.92 6.04
N PHE A 270 12.23 -5.11 5.12
CA PHE A 270 13.37 -6.03 5.30
C PHE A 270 14.22 -5.66 6.51
N PHE A 271 14.53 -4.38 6.70
CA PHE A 271 15.32 -3.89 7.83
C PHE A 271 14.49 -3.63 9.09
N LYS A 272 13.16 -3.67 9.01
CA LYS A 272 12.23 -3.23 10.07
C LYS A 272 12.58 -1.83 10.61
N GLN A 273 13.14 -1.01 9.75
CA GLN A 273 13.59 0.36 10.06
C GLN A 273 13.48 1.21 8.80
N LYS A 274 13.13 2.48 8.94
CA LYS A 274 13.00 3.41 7.82
C LYS A 274 14.28 3.48 6.99
N VAL A 275 14.15 3.14 5.71
CA VAL A 275 15.22 3.24 4.72
C VAL A 275 14.98 4.45 3.83
N VAL A 276 16.03 5.17 3.52
CA VAL A 276 15.99 6.34 2.64
C VAL A 276 17.16 6.31 1.65
N GLN A 277 16.94 6.88 0.47
CA GLN A 277 18.01 7.05 -0.50
C GLN A 277 18.97 8.14 -0.03
N VAL A 278 20.27 7.87 -0.10
CA VAL A 278 21.31 8.82 0.29
C VAL A 278 21.44 9.90 -0.79
N LYS A 279 21.37 11.16 -0.36
CA LYS A 279 21.55 12.28 -1.28
C LYS A 279 23.01 12.36 -1.78
N PRO A 280 23.25 12.83 -3.01
CA PRO A 280 24.61 12.93 -3.56
C PRO A 280 25.65 13.60 -2.65
N LYS A 281 25.23 14.64 -1.92
CA LYS A 281 26.08 15.39 -0.97
C LYS A 281 26.43 14.62 0.31
N GLU A 282 25.71 13.52 0.58
CA GLU A 282 25.87 12.72 1.80
C GLU A 282 26.61 11.39 1.54
N ILE A 283 26.94 11.08 0.28
CA ILE A 283 27.57 9.81 -0.11
C ILE A 283 28.87 9.59 0.64
N GLU A 284 29.77 10.58 0.65
CA GLU A 284 31.05 10.48 1.34
C GLU A 284 30.89 10.18 2.84
N LYS A 285 29.92 10.80 3.48
CA LYS A 285 29.63 10.60 4.91
C LYS A 285 29.27 9.16 5.25
N TYR A 286 28.51 8.47 4.38
CA TYR A 286 28.01 7.12 4.66
C TYR A 286 28.85 6.02 4.00
N PHE A 287 29.47 6.29 2.85
CA PHE A 287 30.22 5.30 2.07
C PHE A 287 31.73 5.50 2.11
N GLY A 288 32.21 6.54 2.79
CA GLY A 288 33.64 6.80 2.97
C GLY A 288 34.42 7.21 1.71
N GLN A 289 33.70 7.44 0.60
CA GLN A 289 34.26 7.83 -0.68
C GLN A 289 33.51 9.02 -1.26
N ALA A 290 34.21 9.99 -1.83
CA ALA A 290 33.59 11.07 -2.58
C ALA A 290 32.82 10.49 -3.79
N ARG A 291 31.71 11.16 -4.18
CA ARG A 291 30.85 10.68 -5.27
C ARG A 291 31.64 10.42 -6.57
N GLU A 292 32.57 11.29 -6.88
CA GLU A 292 33.40 11.26 -8.10
C GLU A 292 34.42 10.10 -8.08
N MET A 293 34.62 9.46 -6.94
CA MET A 293 35.55 8.33 -6.75
C MET A 293 34.83 7.06 -6.28
N LEU A 294 33.48 7.07 -6.29
CA LEU A 294 32.70 6.01 -5.70
C LEU A 294 32.86 4.69 -6.48
N ASP A 295 33.44 3.72 -5.80
CA ASP A 295 33.68 2.39 -6.32
C ASP A 295 33.02 1.34 -5.43
N VAL A 296 32.01 0.65 -5.96
CA VAL A 296 31.20 -0.32 -5.21
C VAL A 296 31.98 -1.56 -4.76
N TRP A 297 33.16 -1.84 -5.34
CA TRP A 297 34.02 -2.97 -4.94
C TRP A 297 34.97 -2.64 -3.79
N ASN A 298 35.23 -1.36 -3.55
CA ASN A 298 36.19 -0.88 -2.55
C ASN A 298 35.53 -0.09 -1.41
N LEU A 299 34.25 -0.36 -1.10
CA LEU A 299 33.56 0.27 0.00
C LEU A 299 33.98 -0.31 1.37
N PRO A 300 33.81 0.44 2.48
CA PRO A 300 34.07 -0.06 3.83
C PRO A 300 33.32 -1.36 4.13
N GLN A 301 33.87 -2.21 5.02
CA GLN A 301 33.28 -3.50 5.38
C GLN A 301 31.87 -3.40 6.04
N GLU A 302 31.52 -2.22 6.56
CA GLU A 302 30.24 -1.95 7.20
C GLU A 302 29.09 -1.78 6.20
N VAL A 303 29.39 -1.70 4.90
CA VAL A 303 28.37 -1.57 3.85
C VAL A 303 27.65 -2.88 3.62
N THR A 304 26.34 -2.84 3.67
CA THR A 304 25.49 -3.99 3.36
C THR A 304 25.19 -4.03 1.86
N TYR A 305 25.43 -5.18 1.25
CA TYR A 305 25.08 -5.41 -0.16
C TYR A 305 23.79 -6.19 -0.26
N LEU A 306 22.86 -5.70 -1.07
CA LEU A 306 21.59 -6.33 -1.38
C LEU A 306 21.41 -6.47 -2.89
N GLY A 307 20.72 -7.50 -3.30
CA GLY A 307 20.27 -7.72 -4.67
C GLY A 307 18.80 -8.09 -4.72
N ASP A 308 18.08 -7.64 -5.75
CA ASP A 308 16.76 -8.19 -6.01
C ASP A 308 16.85 -9.68 -6.37
N LEU A 309 15.76 -10.42 -6.18
CA LEU A 309 15.70 -11.86 -6.47
C LEU A 309 16.21 -12.22 -7.88
N GLU A 310 15.89 -11.40 -8.87
CA GLU A 310 16.31 -11.66 -10.26
C GLU A 310 17.81 -11.43 -10.47
N VAL A 311 18.45 -10.61 -9.64
CA VAL A 311 19.87 -10.30 -9.73
C VAL A 311 20.72 -11.51 -9.35
N GLU A 312 20.24 -12.38 -8.47
CA GLU A 312 20.94 -13.62 -8.08
C GLU A 312 21.31 -14.51 -9.28
N PHE A 313 20.44 -14.52 -10.30
CA PHE A 313 20.54 -15.44 -11.44
C PHE A 313 21.30 -14.84 -12.62
N LEU A 314 21.72 -13.56 -12.51
CA LEU A 314 22.40 -12.87 -13.58
C LEU A 314 23.89 -13.23 -13.63
N THR A 315 24.43 -13.35 -14.85
CA THR A 315 25.84 -13.62 -15.11
C THR A 315 26.36 -12.72 -16.20
N ASN A 316 27.63 -12.26 -16.03
CA ASN A 316 28.32 -11.43 -17.01
C ASN A 316 27.53 -10.17 -17.39
N THR A 317 26.91 -9.52 -16.41
CA THR A 317 26.08 -8.33 -16.59
C THR A 317 26.91 -7.06 -16.70
N LYS A 318 26.26 -5.95 -17.03
CA LYS A 318 26.86 -4.62 -17.15
C LYS A 318 26.29 -3.68 -16.09
N MET A 319 27.04 -2.68 -15.67
CA MET A 319 26.57 -1.62 -14.77
C MET A 319 27.31 -0.33 -15.09
N ILE A 320 26.57 0.79 -15.16
CA ILE A 320 27.19 2.12 -15.26
C ILE A 320 28.00 2.38 -14.00
N ALA A 321 29.19 2.92 -14.15
CA ALA A 321 30.04 3.24 -13.02
C ALA A 321 29.39 4.32 -12.15
N PRO A 322 29.25 4.14 -10.82
CA PRO A 322 28.55 5.10 -9.97
C PRO A 322 29.17 6.50 -9.96
N HIS A 323 30.45 6.60 -10.27
CA HIS A 323 31.22 7.84 -10.30
C HIS A 323 31.25 8.53 -11.67
N SER A 324 30.83 7.85 -12.74
CA SER A 324 30.94 8.40 -14.11
C SER A 324 29.87 7.83 -15.04
N GLU A 325 29.12 8.69 -15.70
CA GLU A 325 28.16 8.27 -16.72
C GLU A 325 28.82 7.83 -18.04
N GLN A 326 30.14 8.09 -18.20
CA GLN A 326 30.91 7.72 -19.39
C GLN A 326 31.60 6.38 -19.28
N GLU A 327 31.58 5.76 -18.11
CA GLU A 327 32.25 4.49 -17.84
C GLU A 327 31.24 3.42 -17.39
N TYR A 328 31.54 2.18 -17.69
CA TYR A 328 30.75 1.04 -17.23
C TYR A 328 31.63 -0.17 -16.94
N TYR A 329 31.12 -1.04 -16.09
CA TYR A 329 31.70 -2.34 -15.82
C TYR A 329 30.96 -3.41 -16.60
N GLU A 330 31.69 -4.38 -17.14
CA GLU A 330 31.17 -5.53 -17.88
C GLU A 330 31.63 -6.83 -17.22
N ASN A 331 30.86 -7.90 -17.40
CA ASN A 331 31.09 -9.21 -16.81
C ASN A 331 30.95 -9.24 -15.29
N ILE A 332 30.01 -8.46 -14.77
CA ILE A 332 29.67 -8.48 -13.35
C ILE A 332 28.89 -9.76 -13.08
N ASN A 333 29.30 -10.46 -12.03
CA ASN A 333 28.64 -11.65 -11.51
C ASN A 333 28.33 -11.41 -10.03
N PRO A 334 27.10 -11.06 -9.66
CA PRO A 334 26.76 -10.60 -8.32
C PRO A 334 27.25 -11.51 -7.19
N LEU A 335 27.12 -12.83 -7.35
CA LEU A 335 27.59 -13.83 -6.38
C LEU A 335 29.12 -13.88 -6.22
N ARG A 336 29.89 -13.52 -7.26
CA ARG A 336 31.34 -13.48 -7.22
C ARG A 336 31.87 -12.13 -6.70
N ASP A 337 31.25 -11.05 -7.17
CA ASP A 337 31.85 -9.72 -7.09
C ASP A 337 31.43 -8.92 -5.84
N PHE A 338 30.32 -9.31 -5.19
CA PHE A 338 29.84 -8.63 -4.00
C PHE A 338 29.81 -9.60 -2.81
N PRO A 339 30.69 -9.40 -1.83
CA PRO A 339 30.76 -10.29 -0.68
C PRO A 339 29.49 -10.18 0.17
N ASN A 340 28.96 -11.33 0.59
CA ASN A 340 27.83 -11.43 1.49
C ASN A 340 26.55 -10.70 1.00
N VAL A 341 26.35 -10.61 -0.33
CA VAL A 341 25.10 -10.06 -0.88
C VAL A 341 23.91 -10.91 -0.46
N ALA A 342 22.87 -10.25 0.09
CA ALA A 342 21.60 -10.88 0.40
C ALA A 342 20.57 -10.57 -0.69
N PHE A 343 19.83 -11.59 -1.12
CA PHE A 343 18.82 -11.44 -2.16
C PHE A 343 17.41 -11.54 -1.57
N ALA A 344 16.55 -10.58 -1.95
CA ALA A 344 15.13 -10.58 -1.62
C ALA A 344 14.35 -9.77 -2.66
N ASP A 345 13.02 -9.79 -2.57
CA ASP A 345 12.17 -9.00 -3.46
C ASP A 345 12.17 -7.52 -3.03
N PHE A 346 12.84 -6.67 -3.81
CA PHE A 346 12.97 -5.23 -3.57
C PHE A 346 12.35 -4.36 -4.67
N CYS A 347 11.71 -4.97 -5.67
CA CYS A 347 11.12 -4.25 -6.79
C CYS A 347 9.61 -4.11 -6.66
N PHE A 348 9.04 -3.12 -7.35
CA PHE A 348 7.62 -3.18 -7.68
C PHE A 348 7.35 -4.36 -8.60
N VAL A 349 6.23 -5.04 -8.34
CA VAL A 349 5.76 -6.12 -9.22
C VAL A 349 5.29 -5.57 -10.56
N LYS A 350 5.35 -6.44 -11.58
CA LYS A 350 4.85 -6.15 -12.93
C LYS A 350 3.71 -7.12 -13.26
N GLU A 351 2.83 -6.70 -14.14
CA GLU A 351 1.82 -7.60 -14.69
C GLU A 351 2.48 -8.78 -15.40
N GLY A 352 2.04 -9.99 -15.07
CA GLY A 352 2.64 -11.23 -15.59
C GLY A 352 3.76 -11.80 -14.71
N ASP A 353 4.21 -11.12 -13.65
CA ASP A 353 5.16 -11.71 -12.69
C ASP A 353 4.56 -12.97 -12.03
N PRO A 354 5.37 -14.00 -11.68
CA PRO A 354 4.88 -15.18 -10.98
C PRO A 354 4.29 -14.82 -9.61
N SER A 355 3.12 -15.38 -9.29
CA SER A 355 2.50 -15.19 -7.97
C SER A 355 3.39 -15.74 -6.85
N PRO A 356 3.45 -15.09 -5.67
CA PRO A 356 4.32 -15.51 -4.57
C PRO A 356 4.00 -16.89 -3.99
N ASP A 357 2.79 -17.38 -4.19
CA ASP A 357 2.35 -18.73 -3.81
C ASP A 357 2.63 -19.82 -4.87
N GLY A 358 3.23 -19.43 -5.99
CA GLY A 358 3.56 -20.33 -7.11
C GLY A 358 2.36 -20.70 -7.97
N GLN A 359 1.19 -20.08 -7.79
CA GLN A 359 -0.02 -20.35 -8.55
C GLN A 359 -0.37 -19.18 -9.44
N GLY A 360 -0.26 -19.36 -10.75
CA GLY A 360 -0.57 -18.34 -11.74
C GLY A 360 0.38 -17.15 -11.76
N VAL A 361 -0.06 -16.08 -12.36
CA VAL A 361 0.67 -14.81 -12.53
C VAL A 361 -0.10 -13.65 -11.94
N LEU A 362 0.61 -12.58 -11.66
CA LEU A 362 0.04 -11.34 -11.14
C LEU A 362 -0.68 -10.57 -12.25
N ILE A 363 -1.92 -10.20 -11.99
CA ILE A 363 -2.75 -9.34 -12.84
C ILE A 363 -3.14 -8.08 -12.05
N PHE A 364 -3.16 -6.93 -12.72
CA PHE A 364 -3.53 -5.68 -12.07
C PHE A 364 -5.05 -5.45 -12.17
N LYS A 365 -5.63 -5.05 -11.07
CA LYS A 365 -7.05 -4.77 -10.92
C LYS A 365 -7.28 -3.38 -10.34
N LYS A 366 -8.51 -2.91 -10.50
CA LYS A 366 -8.98 -1.61 -10.02
C LYS A 366 -10.22 -1.79 -9.15
N GLY A 367 -10.30 -1.04 -8.05
CA GLY A 367 -11.41 -1.08 -7.12
C GLY A 367 -11.59 0.19 -6.31
#